data_f884f50a56782347da243546cb04ee7a
#
_entry.id   f884f50a56782347da243546cb04ee7a
#
_cell.length_a   1.000
_cell.length_b   1.000
_cell.length_c   1.000
_cell.angle_alpha   90.00
_cell.angle_beta   90.00
_cell.angle_gamma   90.00
#
_symmetry.space_group_name_H-M   'P 1'
#
loop_
_entity.id
_entity.type
_entity.pdbx_description
1 polymer ?
#
loop_
_entity_poly.entity_id
_entity_poly.type
_entity_poly.pdbx_seq_one_letter_code
_entity_poly.pdbx_strand_id
1 'polypeptide(L)'
;DDFEIEQTEHLTRSSTVLMLDLSLSMSMRDYFLPAKKVAMALHSLMSTQFPRDYLGIVGFSEVARELTPQQLPEVSWDFVYGTNMQHGFMLARKMLSSQSGTKQIIMVTDGEPTAHISKSGDVFFNYPPVRETIEATLSEVMRATREGIRINTFMLDASHALQAFIEQPCGHWMEFNKFSK
;
A
#
# COMPACT_ATOMS: atom_id res chain seq x y z
N ASP A 1 -15.79 -48.41 -16.25
CA ASP A 1 -14.55 -47.83 -15.68
C ASP A 1 -14.78 -46.34 -15.60
N ASP A 2 -15.29 -45.89 -14.43
CA ASP A 2 -15.49 -44.48 -14.17
C ASP A 2 -14.15 -43.88 -13.73
N PHE A 3 -13.59 -43.01 -14.55
CA PHE A 3 -12.43 -42.22 -14.18
C PHE A 3 -12.94 -41.03 -13.35
N GLU A 4 -12.80 -41.08 -12.03
CA GLU A 4 -12.90 -39.90 -11.18
C GLU A 4 -11.67 -39.02 -11.42
N ILE A 5 -11.86 -37.87 -12.07
CA ILE A 5 -10.86 -36.85 -12.17
C ILE A 5 -10.87 -36.08 -10.84
N GLU A 6 -9.96 -36.41 -9.94
CA GLU A 6 -9.67 -35.55 -8.79
C GLU A 6 -9.21 -34.19 -9.33
N GLN A 7 -10.11 -33.21 -9.30
CA GLN A 7 -9.73 -31.82 -9.46
C GLN A 7 -8.88 -31.41 -8.24
N THR A 8 -7.56 -31.52 -8.40
CA THR A 8 -6.64 -30.94 -7.43
C THR A 8 -6.84 -29.43 -7.46
N GLU A 9 -7.64 -28.90 -6.54
CA GLU A 9 -7.68 -27.46 -6.30
C GLU A 9 -6.28 -27.02 -5.89
N HIS A 10 -5.53 -26.47 -6.82
CA HIS A 10 -4.32 -25.73 -6.52
C HIS A 10 -4.75 -24.50 -5.72
N LEU A 11 -4.80 -24.61 -4.40
CA LEU A 11 -5.00 -23.49 -3.48
C LEU A 11 -3.84 -22.50 -3.72
N THR A 12 -4.10 -21.53 -4.56
CA THR A 12 -3.13 -20.50 -4.92
C THR A 12 -2.90 -19.63 -3.68
N ARG A 13 -1.74 -19.78 -3.05
CA ARG A 13 -1.37 -18.94 -1.91
C ARG A 13 -1.21 -17.50 -2.36
N SER A 14 -1.76 -16.57 -1.61
CA SER A 14 -1.62 -15.14 -1.82
C SER A 14 -0.69 -14.53 -0.77
N SER A 15 0.10 -13.54 -1.17
CA SER A 15 0.97 -12.78 -0.29
C SER A 15 0.72 -11.28 -0.49
N THR A 16 0.10 -10.67 0.50
CA THR A 16 -0.35 -9.28 0.47
C THR A 16 0.45 -8.43 1.44
N VAL A 17 0.86 -7.24 1.01
CA VAL A 17 1.29 -6.18 1.91
C VAL A 17 0.30 -5.02 1.82
N LEU A 18 -0.27 -4.65 2.96
CA LEU A 18 -1.09 -3.46 3.11
C LEU A 18 -0.20 -2.28 3.49
N MET A 19 -0.16 -1.26 2.65
CA MET A 19 0.51 0.01 2.93
C MET A 19 -0.54 1.02 3.41
N LEU A 20 -0.39 1.50 4.64
CA LEU A 20 -1.29 2.47 5.28
C LEU A 20 -0.58 3.80 5.45
N ASP A 21 -1.15 4.84 4.86
CA ASP A 21 -0.66 6.21 5.01
C ASP A 21 -0.97 6.73 6.42
N LEU A 22 0.08 7.15 7.11
CA LEU A 22 0.03 7.70 8.48
C LEU A 22 0.37 9.19 8.50
N SER A 23 0.45 9.85 7.33
CA SER A 23 0.76 11.27 7.24
C SER A 23 -0.33 12.12 7.89
N LEU A 24 0.02 13.32 8.29
CA LEU A 24 -0.88 14.25 8.98
C LEU A 24 -2.11 14.62 8.14
N SER A 25 -1.98 14.66 6.80
CA SER A 25 -3.09 14.94 5.88
C SER A 25 -4.26 13.97 6.05
N MET A 26 -3.97 12.70 6.25
CA MET A 26 -4.98 11.66 6.51
C MET A 26 -5.85 11.99 7.73
N SER A 27 -5.24 12.55 8.79
CA SER A 27 -5.98 12.98 10.00
C SER A 27 -6.75 14.27 9.78
N MET A 28 -6.16 15.25 9.10
CA MET A 28 -6.78 16.55 8.84
C MET A 28 -8.05 16.45 7.99
N ARG A 29 -8.17 15.38 7.20
CA ARG A 29 -9.31 15.10 6.31
C ARG A 29 -10.25 14.01 6.83
N ASP A 30 -10.06 13.58 8.09
CA ASP A 30 -10.83 12.51 8.73
C ASP A 30 -10.75 11.14 8.02
N TYR A 31 -9.74 10.91 7.18
CA TYR A 31 -9.56 9.66 6.43
C TYR A 31 -8.83 8.57 7.23
N PHE A 32 -8.06 8.96 8.25
CA PHE A 32 -7.24 8.02 9.01
C PHE A 32 -8.05 6.91 9.70
N LEU A 33 -9.11 7.27 10.43
CA LEU A 33 -9.93 6.29 11.16
C LEU A 33 -10.66 5.32 10.23
N PRO A 34 -11.30 5.75 9.13
CA PRO A 34 -11.84 4.84 8.13
C PRO A 34 -10.78 3.89 7.54
N ALA A 35 -9.63 4.40 7.14
CA ALA A 35 -8.54 3.59 6.60
C ALA A 35 -8.04 2.55 7.61
N LYS A 36 -7.85 2.93 8.86
CA LYS A 36 -7.49 2.03 9.96
C LYS A 36 -8.53 0.92 10.17
N LYS A 37 -9.82 1.25 10.13
CA LYS A 37 -10.91 0.25 10.24
C LYS A 37 -10.86 -0.75 9.09
N VAL A 38 -10.60 -0.30 7.87
CA VAL A 38 -10.44 -1.17 6.69
C VAL A 38 -9.23 -2.09 6.88
N ALA A 39 -8.10 -1.57 7.35
CA ALA A 39 -6.90 -2.37 7.63
C ALA A 39 -7.17 -3.47 8.68
N MET A 40 -7.86 -3.14 9.75
CA MET A 40 -8.25 -4.09 10.79
C MET A 40 -9.23 -5.16 10.27
N ALA A 41 -10.23 -4.74 9.48
CA ALA A 41 -11.19 -5.66 8.86
C ALA A 41 -10.51 -6.62 7.89
N LEU A 42 -9.60 -6.12 7.04
CA LEU A 42 -8.83 -6.95 6.11
C LEU A 42 -7.95 -7.95 6.87
N HIS A 43 -7.26 -7.52 7.93
CA HIS A 43 -6.49 -8.43 8.78
C HIS A 43 -7.37 -9.52 9.40
N SER A 44 -8.53 -9.15 9.96
CA SER A 44 -9.47 -10.12 10.55
C SER A 44 -9.98 -11.11 9.52
N LEU A 45 -10.36 -10.63 8.34
CA LEU A 45 -10.82 -11.47 7.23
C LEU A 45 -9.73 -12.47 6.80
N MET A 46 -8.52 -12.00 6.56
CA MET A 46 -7.42 -12.85 6.10
C MET A 46 -7.02 -13.88 7.16
N SER A 47 -6.96 -13.47 8.43
CA SER A 47 -6.61 -14.38 9.53
C SER A 47 -7.63 -15.51 9.74
N THR A 48 -8.92 -15.24 9.47
CA THR A 48 -10.00 -16.20 9.70
C THR A 48 -10.33 -17.03 8.48
N GLN A 49 -10.38 -16.43 7.30
CA GLN A 49 -10.82 -17.09 6.06
C GLN A 49 -9.64 -17.64 5.23
N PHE A 50 -8.47 -17.00 5.32
CA PHE A 50 -7.29 -17.33 4.52
C PHE A 50 -6.03 -17.50 5.40
N PRO A 51 -6.03 -18.41 6.40
CA PRO A 51 -4.93 -18.50 7.36
C PRO A 51 -3.59 -18.97 6.76
N ARG A 52 -3.60 -19.44 5.52
CA ARG A 52 -2.38 -19.82 4.78
C ARG A 52 -1.77 -18.68 3.99
N ASP A 53 -2.52 -17.59 3.81
CA ASP A 53 -2.07 -16.40 3.08
C ASP A 53 -1.22 -15.52 3.98
N TYR A 54 -0.27 -14.83 3.36
CA TYR A 54 0.57 -13.87 4.06
C TYR A 54 -0.07 -12.47 4.01
N LEU A 55 -0.16 -11.81 5.16
CA LEU A 55 -0.49 -10.39 5.26
C LEU A 55 0.58 -9.66 6.07
N GLY A 56 1.36 -8.83 5.38
CA GLY A 56 2.24 -7.83 5.99
C GLY A 56 1.56 -6.47 6.04
N ILE A 57 1.94 -5.62 6.99
CA ILE A 57 1.40 -4.27 7.13
C ILE A 57 2.56 -3.29 7.22
N VAL A 58 2.52 -2.25 6.40
CA VAL A 58 3.49 -1.16 6.36
C VAL A 58 2.75 0.15 6.64
N GLY A 59 3.10 0.83 7.72
CA GLY A 59 2.71 2.22 7.94
C GLY A 59 3.79 3.14 7.34
N PHE A 60 3.38 4.18 6.64
CA PHE A 60 4.31 5.15 6.06
C PHE A 60 3.85 6.59 6.24
N SER A 61 4.81 7.45 6.48
CA SER A 61 4.73 8.91 6.51
C SER A 61 6.02 9.47 5.88
N GLU A 62 6.86 10.21 6.57
CA GLU A 62 8.22 10.54 6.10
C GLU A 62 9.12 9.30 5.94
N VAL A 63 8.92 8.31 6.80
CA VAL A 63 9.57 7.01 6.73
C VAL A 63 8.54 5.89 6.81
N ALA A 64 8.89 4.73 6.26
CA ALA A 64 8.06 3.55 6.36
C ALA A 64 8.56 2.62 7.48
N ARG A 65 7.61 1.97 8.15
CA ARG A 65 7.87 0.95 9.18
C ARG A 65 6.90 -0.22 9.05
N GLU A 66 7.38 -1.39 9.39
CA GLU A 66 6.51 -2.55 9.54
C GLU A 66 5.62 -2.39 10.78
N LEU A 67 4.36 -2.74 10.64
CA LEU A 67 3.39 -2.78 11.73
C LEU A 67 2.95 -4.22 11.96
N THR A 68 2.91 -4.62 13.22
CA THR A 68 2.29 -5.89 13.57
C THR A 68 0.77 -5.73 13.67
N PRO A 69 -0.02 -6.77 13.42
CA PRO A 69 -1.47 -6.72 13.57
C PRO A 69 -1.91 -6.25 14.96
N GLN A 70 -1.16 -6.59 15.99
CA GLN A 70 -1.42 -6.20 17.38
C GLN A 70 -1.25 -4.70 17.61
N GLN A 71 -0.41 -4.05 16.81
CA GLN A 71 -0.21 -2.59 16.88
C GLN A 71 -1.31 -1.81 16.16
N LEU A 72 -2.06 -2.43 15.22
CA LEU A 72 -3.09 -1.72 14.46
C LEU A 72 -4.12 -0.97 15.32
N PRO A 73 -4.66 -1.54 16.41
CA PRO A 73 -5.61 -0.81 17.27
C PRO A 73 -5.02 0.44 17.91
N GLU A 74 -3.72 0.43 18.19
CA GLU A 74 -3.00 1.50 18.89
C GLU A 74 -2.32 2.49 17.95
N VAL A 75 -2.13 2.12 16.67
CA VAL A 75 -1.45 2.98 15.70
C VAL A 75 -2.21 4.30 15.52
N SER A 76 -1.48 5.40 15.56
CA SER A 76 -1.96 6.74 15.27
C SER A 76 -1.26 7.29 14.02
N TRP A 77 -1.77 8.41 13.51
CA TRP A 77 -1.05 9.18 12.49
C TRP A 77 0.21 9.80 13.07
N ASP A 78 1.18 10.02 12.19
CA ASP A 78 2.39 10.74 12.53
C ASP A 78 2.15 12.26 12.38
N PHE A 79 2.72 13.05 13.28
CA PHE A 79 2.61 14.52 13.22
C PHE A 79 3.60 15.13 12.21
N VAL A 80 3.73 14.49 11.05
CA VAL A 80 4.61 14.92 9.95
C VAL A 80 3.85 14.96 8.64
N TYR A 81 4.20 15.90 7.79
CA TYR A 81 3.51 16.12 6.50
C TYR A 81 4.02 15.24 5.37
N GLY A 82 5.15 14.57 5.56
CA GLY A 82 5.77 13.79 4.49
C GLY A 82 4.99 12.52 4.15
N THR A 83 4.76 12.29 2.86
CA THR A 83 4.16 11.07 2.32
C THR A 83 5.22 10.38 1.46
N ASN A 84 6.01 9.48 2.08
CA ASN A 84 7.12 8.78 1.45
C ASN A 84 6.68 7.42 0.89
N MET A 85 5.97 7.47 -0.23
CA MET A 85 5.52 6.25 -0.92
C MET A 85 6.70 5.40 -1.41
N GLN A 86 7.80 6.03 -1.84
CA GLN A 86 9.01 5.33 -2.27
C GLN A 86 9.50 4.37 -1.18
N HIS A 87 9.71 4.86 0.04
CA HIS A 87 10.18 4.04 1.16
C HIS A 87 9.16 2.97 1.54
N GLY A 88 7.86 3.29 1.49
CA GLY A 88 6.78 2.32 1.66
C GLY A 88 6.87 1.16 0.68
N PHE A 89 7.02 1.43 -0.62
CA PHE A 89 7.19 0.40 -1.65
C PHE A 89 8.48 -0.40 -1.48
N MET A 90 9.60 0.25 -1.11
CA MET A 90 10.86 -0.45 -0.84
C MET A 90 10.69 -1.49 0.28
N LEU A 91 10.05 -1.11 1.38
CA LEU A 91 9.80 -2.01 2.51
C LEU A 91 8.81 -3.11 2.14
N ALA A 92 7.71 -2.77 1.48
CA ALA A 92 6.71 -3.75 1.04
C ALA A 92 7.31 -4.81 0.10
N ARG A 93 8.15 -4.40 -0.88
CA ARG A 93 8.87 -5.31 -1.76
C ARG A 93 9.82 -6.23 -0.99
N LYS A 94 10.57 -5.66 -0.02
CA LYS A 94 11.46 -6.44 0.86
C LYS A 94 10.67 -7.52 1.62
N MET A 95 9.51 -7.19 2.18
CA MET A 95 8.65 -8.14 2.89
C MET A 95 8.14 -9.24 1.95
N LEU A 96 7.74 -8.87 0.71
CA LEU A 96 7.24 -9.82 -0.28
C LEU A 96 8.35 -10.67 -0.93
N SER A 97 9.61 -10.28 -0.86
CA SER A 97 10.71 -10.99 -1.54
C SER A 97 10.85 -12.44 -1.07
N SER A 98 10.65 -12.69 0.22
CA SER A 98 10.73 -14.02 0.83
C SER A 98 9.41 -14.81 0.76
N GLN A 99 8.33 -14.20 0.26
CA GLN A 99 7.03 -14.85 0.21
C GLN A 99 6.80 -15.57 -1.12
N SER A 100 5.92 -16.57 -1.10
CA SER A 100 5.52 -17.37 -2.27
C SER A 100 4.10 -17.04 -2.71
N GLY A 101 3.70 -17.53 -3.90
CA GLY A 101 2.36 -17.36 -4.44
C GLY A 101 2.17 -16.03 -5.16
N THR A 102 0.91 -15.62 -5.33
CA THR A 102 0.57 -14.34 -5.98
C THR A 102 0.86 -13.19 -5.03
N LYS A 103 1.74 -12.29 -5.45
CA LYS A 103 2.18 -11.15 -4.65
C LYS A 103 1.40 -9.90 -5.00
N GLN A 104 0.96 -9.18 -3.98
CA GLN A 104 0.27 -7.90 -4.17
C GLN A 104 0.56 -6.88 -3.06
N ILE A 105 0.49 -5.62 -3.43
CA ILE A 105 0.51 -4.49 -2.52
C ILE A 105 -0.86 -3.81 -2.62
N ILE A 106 -1.46 -3.53 -1.47
CA ILE A 106 -2.66 -2.70 -1.34
C ILE A 106 -2.25 -1.45 -0.61
N MET A 107 -2.35 -0.29 -1.26
CA MET A 107 -2.01 1.00 -0.66
C MET A 107 -3.27 1.81 -0.39
N VAL A 108 -3.35 2.40 0.81
CA VAL A 108 -4.42 3.33 1.21
C VAL A 108 -3.78 4.66 1.56
N THR A 109 -4.13 5.71 0.82
CA THR A 109 -3.57 7.06 0.95
C THR A 109 -4.57 8.12 0.50
N ASP A 110 -4.41 9.37 0.95
CA ASP A 110 -5.19 10.53 0.51
C ASP A 110 -4.37 11.49 -0.36
N GLY A 111 -3.07 11.21 -0.58
CA GLY A 111 -2.17 12.21 -1.05
C GLY A 111 -1.21 11.80 -2.16
N GLU A 112 -0.41 12.80 -2.51
CA GLU A 112 0.68 12.71 -3.47
C GLU A 112 1.99 12.37 -2.75
N PRO A 113 2.97 11.74 -3.43
CA PRO A 113 4.28 11.51 -2.83
C PRO A 113 5.00 12.84 -2.64
N THR A 114 5.15 13.27 -1.39
CA THR A 114 5.80 14.54 -1.02
C THR A 114 7.18 14.34 -0.41
N ALA A 115 7.56 13.09 -0.09
CA ALA A 115 8.85 12.76 0.47
C ALA A 115 9.48 11.55 -0.23
N HIS A 116 10.82 11.47 -0.19
CA HIS A 116 11.58 10.30 -0.63
C HIS A 116 12.90 10.20 0.15
N ILE A 117 13.55 9.04 0.10
CA ILE A 117 14.91 8.86 0.60
C ILE A 117 15.88 9.29 -0.48
N SER A 118 16.70 10.29 -0.16
CA SER A 118 17.72 10.80 -1.04
C SER A 118 18.86 9.80 -1.24
N LYS A 119 19.79 10.08 -2.16
CA LYS A 119 20.99 9.24 -2.36
C LYS A 119 21.93 9.18 -1.17
N SER A 120 21.91 10.20 -0.29
CA SER A 120 22.66 10.21 0.96
C SER A 120 22.01 9.36 2.07
N GLY A 121 20.77 8.91 1.88
CA GLY A 121 20.01 8.15 2.86
C GLY A 121 19.11 9.03 3.75
N ASP A 122 19.12 10.34 3.54
CA ASP A 122 18.31 11.28 4.31
C ASP A 122 16.90 11.39 3.72
N VAL A 123 15.92 11.72 4.56
CA VAL A 123 14.57 12.04 4.09
C VAL A 123 14.58 13.43 3.45
N PHE A 124 14.13 13.49 2.22
CA PHE A 124 13.83 14.75 1.53
C PHE A 124 12.31 14.95 1.53
N PHE A 125 11.85 16.14 1.89
CA PHE A 125 10.44 16.52 1.87
C PHE A 125 10.29 17.85 1.12
N ASN A 126 9.26 17.94 0.27
CA ASN A 126 8.85 19.18 -0.36
C ASN A 126 7.35 19.15 -0.73
N TYR A 127 6.67 20.27 -0.48
CA TYR A 127 5.29 20.47 -0.92
C TYR A 127 5.17 21.81 -1.68
N PRO A 128 4.58 21.83 -2.89
CA PRO A 128 4.06 20.67 -3.64
C PRO A 128 5.18 19.68 -4.04
N PRO A 129 4.80 18.44 -4.45
CA PRO A 129 5.77 17.41 -4.82
C PRO A 129 6.72 17.89 -5.92
N VAL A 130 8.00 17.60 -5.77
CA VAL A 130 8.98 17.85 -6.83
C VAL A 130 9.13 16.63 -7.74
N ARG A 131 9.59 16.87 -8.96
CA ARG A 131 9.78 15.82 -9.97
C ARG A 131 10.66 14.68 -9.47
N GLU A 132 11.70 14.97 -8.72
CA GLU A 132 12.61 13.94 -8.16
C GLU A 132 11.88 12.97 -7.23
N THR A 133 10.99 13.46 -6.38
CA THR A 133 10.17 12.63 -5.49
C THR A 133 9.22 11.72 -6.27
N ILE A 134 8.59 12.26 -7.32
CA ILE A 134 7.71 11.49 -8.20
C ILE A 134 8.50 10.40 -8.92
N GLU A 135 9.64 10.74 -9.53
CA GLU A 135 10.51 9.78 -10.24
C GLU A 135 11.05 8.68 -9.31
N ALA A 136 11.41 9.02 -8.07
CA ALA A 136 11.85 8.06 -7.07
C ALA A 136 10.73 7.06 -6.72
N THR A 137 9.51 7.55 -6.52
CA THR A 137 8.32 6.72 -6.26
C THR A 137 8.00 5.82 -7.45
N LEU A 138 7.94 6.37 -8.67
CA LEU A 138 7.67 5.60 -9.89
C LEU A 138 8.74 4.53 -10.14
N SER A 139 10.00 4.81 -9.81
CA SER A 139 11.07 3.83 -9.92
C SER A 139 10.81 2.59 -9.05
N GLU A 140 10.31 2.77 -7.82
CA GLU A 140 9.96 1.65 -6.94
C GLU A 140 8.70 0.91 -7.42
N VAL A 141 7.69 1.63 -7.92
CA VAL A 141 6.50 1.02 -8.56
C VAL A 141 6.92 0.13 -9.74
N MET A 142 7.79 0.64 -10.62
CA MET A 142 8.30 -0.15 -11.74
C MET A 142 9.10 -1.38 -11.30
N ARG A 143 9.89 -1.28 -10.22
CA ARG A 143 10.61 -2.43 -9.65
C ARG A 143 9.64 -3.48 -9.13
N ALA A 144 8.63 -3.07 -8.36
CA ALA A 144 7.60 -3.98 -7.86
C ALA A 144 6.87 -4.70 -9.01
N THR A 145 6.49 -3.97 -10.05
CA THR A 145 5.82 -4.55 -11.22
C THR A 145 6.72 -5.55 -11.97
N ARG A 146 8.01 -5.26 -12.13
CA ARG A 146 8.98 -6.19 -12.75
C ARG A 146 9.19 -7.46 -11.91
N GLU A 147 9.00 -7.39 -10.60
CA GLU A 147 9.03 -8.53 -9.69
C GLU A 147 7.71 -9.32 -9.66
N GLY A 148 6.74 -8.97 -10.54
CA GLY A 148 5.44 -9.63 -10.64
C GLY A 148 4.47 -9.25 -9.52
N ILE A 149 4.74 -8.18 -8.77
CA ILE A 149 3.87 -7.69 -7.69
C ILE A 149 2.77 -6.83 -8.30
N ARG A 150 1.51 -7.16 -8.00
CA ARG A 150 0.37 -6.32 -8.35
C ARG A 150 0.22 -5.20 -7.33
N ILE A 151 -0.08 -3.99 -7.80
CA ILE A 151 -0.30 -2.83 -6.93
C ILE A 151 -1.74 -2.36 -7.12
N ASN A 152 -2.48 -2.28 -6.01
CA ASN A 152 -3.82 -1.73 -5.95
C ASN A 152 -3.78 -0.53 -5.00
N THR A 153 -4.24 0.64 -5.45
CA THR A 153 -4.27 1.84 -4.63
C THR A 153 -5.70 2.28 -4.39
N PHE A 154 -6.02 2.46 -3.12
CA PHE A 154 -7.25 3.09 -2.68
C PHE A 154 -6.95 4.56 -2.37
N MET A 155 -7.37 5.41 -3.29
CA MET A 155 -7.23 6.84 -3.18
C MET A 155 -8.44 7.41 -2.48
N LEU A 156 -8.24 8.09 -1.34
CA LEU A 156 -9.32 8.62 -0.50
C LEU A 156 -9.69 10.06 -0.89
N ASP A 157 -8.82 10.75 -1.62
CA ASP A 157 -9.09 12.05 -2.21
C ASP A 157 -8.74 12.05 -3.70
N ALA A 158 -9.71 12.36 -4.54
CA ALA A 158 -9.56 12.47 -5.99
C ALA A 158 -9.41 13.94 -6.41
N SER A 159 -8.42 14.66 -5.87
CA SER A 159 -8.10 15.99 -6.38
C SER A 159 -7.54 15.91 -7.81
N HIS A 160 -7.85 16.91 -8.67
CA HIS A 160 -7.48 16.90 -10.09
C HIS A 160 -5.96 16.75 -10.35
N ALA A 161 -5.11 17.13 -9.41
CA ALA A 161 -3.66 16.97 -9.52
C ALA A 161 -3.22 15.49 -9.43
N LEU A 162 -3.96 14.69 -8.70
CA LEU A 162 -3.73 13.26 -8.52
C LEU A 162 -4.15 12.45 -9.75
N GLN A 163 -5.15 12.90 -10.47
CA GLN A 163 -5.67 12.21 -11.66
C GLN A 163 -4.58 12.08 -12.76
N ALA A 164 -3.72 13.09 -12.88
CA ALA A 164 -2.59 13.06 -13.81
C ALA A 164 -1.50 12.03 -13.41
N PHE A 165 -1.37 11.70 -12.12
CA PHE A 165 -0.46 10.66 -11.63
C PHE A 165 -1.04 9.25 -11.85
N ILE A 166 -2.36 9.12 -11.78
CA ILE A 166 -3.12 7.86 -11.91
C ILE A 166 -3.16 7.37 -13.37
N GLU A 167 -3.17 8.26 -14.35
CA GLU A 167 -3.28 7.91 -15.77
C GLU A 167 -1.98 7.32 -16.38
N GLN A 168 -0.94 7.09 -15.57
CA GLN A 168 0.26 6.41 -16.05
C GLN A 168 0.07 4.88 -16.08
N PRO A 169 0.59 4.15 -17.10
CA PRO A 169 0.12 2.81 -17.48
C PRO A 169 0.57 1.64 -16.57
N CYS A 170 0.79 1.86 -15.28
CA CYS A 170 1.42 0.88 -14.40
C CYS A 170 0.57 0.32 -13.26
N GLY A 171 -0.76 0.45 -13.26
CA GLY A 171 -1.56 -0.15 -12.19
C GLY A 171 -3.06 -0.09 -12.41
N HIS A 172 -3.79 -1.08 -11.89
CA HIS A 172 -5.23 -1.01 -11.77
C HIS A 172 -5.58 -0.15 -10.55
N TRP A 173 -6.19 1.00 -10.78
CA TRP A 173 -6.59 1.94 -9.74
C TRP A 173 -8.09 1.82 -9.49
N MET A 174 -8.51 1.68 -8.24
CA MET A 174 -9.92 1.71 -7.87
C MET A 174 -10.22 2.96 -7.03
N GLU A 175 -11.12 3.81 -7.52
CA GLU A 175 -11.67 4.94 -6.76
C GLU A 175 -12.67 4.47 -5.71
N PHE A 176 -12.45 4.82 -4.46
CA PHE A 176 -13.35 4.50 -3.34
C PHE A 176 -14.55 5.46 -3.22
N ASN A 177 -14.63 6.50 -4.04
CA ASN A 177 -15.61 7.60 -3.92
C ASN A 177 -17.05 7.25 -4.36
N LYS A 178 -17.40 5.99 -4.64
CA LYS A 178 -18.77 5.60 -5.03
C LYS A 178 -19.68 5.13 -3.90
N PHE A 179 -19.22 5.13 -2.64
CA PHE A 179 -20.00 4.58 -1.53
C PHE A 179 -20.43 5.59 -0.44
N SER A 180 -20.24 6.89 -0.65
CA SER A 180 -20.83 7.90 0.23
C SER A 180 -22.05 8.54 -0.45
N LYS A 181 -23.19 7.89 -0.34
CA LYS A 181 -24.53 8.48 -0.34
C LYS A 181 -25.33 7.85 0.75
#